data_de98fc6f03c1685583078c7b01770ef5
#
_entry.id   de98fc6f03c1685583078c7b01770ef5
#
_cell.length_a   1.000
_cell.length_b   1.000
_cell.length_c   1.000
_cell.angle_alpha   90.00
_cell.angle_beta   90.00
_cell.angle_gamma   90.00
#
_symmetry.space_group_name_H-M   'P 1'
#
loop_
_entity.id
_entity.type
_entity.pdbx_description
1 polymer ?
#
loop_
_entity_poly.entity_id
_entity_poly.type
_entity_poly.pdbx_seq_one_letter_code
_entity_poly.pdbx_strand_id
1 'polypeptide(L)'
;RGRWCHRLNCGTIRTMEKESVVSLIHALAVRARMASAALVRLTSDEKNVALLKVADALEAHRAAIASANASDVARAKAAGLASALVDRLTLTDARFAAMVEGVRTVARLADPVGETLWTRERPSGITIRKVRVPFGVVAVVFESRPNVFVDTAALCLKTGNAVILRGGKEAFETNRALAAAVREGLGSLGGLEEAVQFVDILDHAAVTELVRAVGLVDVAIPRGGERLIRAMCEAALVPVLKHYKGVCHIYVDDKADLAMALAILDNAKT
;
A
#
# COMPACT_ATOMS: atom_id res chain seq x y z
N ARG A 1 38.77 -35.44 31.82
CA ARG A 1 38.90 -34.46 30.70
C ARG A 1 37.50 -34.23 30.13
N GLY A 2 36.82 -33.19 30.64
CA GLY A 2 35.44 -32.85 30.30
C GLY A 2 35.36 -32.16 28.94
N ARG A 3 34.45 -32.63 28.07
CA ARG A 3 33.99 -31.90 26.91
C ARG A 3 32.77 -31.06 27.33
N TRP A 4 32.94 -29.77 27.43
CA TRP A 4 31.84 -28.82 27.48
C TRP A 4 31.33 -28.59 26.06
N CYS A 5 30.15 -29.15 25.77
CA CYS A 5 29.44 -28.89 24.55
C CYS A 5 28.59 -27.63 24.79
N HIS A 6 28.99 -26.50 24.20
CA HIS A 6 28.18 -25.28 24.16
C HIS A 6 26.95 -25.54 23.27
N ARG A 7 25.84 -25.88 23.91
CA ARG A 7 24.51 -25.67 23.28
C ARG A 7 24.20 -24.19 23.39
N LEU A 8 24.69 -23.39 22.43
CA LEU A 8 24.20 -22.05 22.23
C LEU A 8 22.77 -22.13 21.74
N ASN A 9 21.93 -21.57 22.53
CA ASN A 9 20.50 -21.54 22.59
C ASN A 9 19.86 -20.99 21.29
N CYS A 10 19.44 -21.84 20.38
CA CYS A 10 18.67 -21.49 19.18
C CYS A 10 17.35 -20.72 19.54
N GLY A 11 16.86 -20.90 20.76
CA GLY A 11 15.71 -20.19 21.30
C GLY A 11 16.00 -18.70 21.59
N THR A 12 17.19 -18.37 22.09
CA THR A 12 17.55 -16.99 22.48
C THR A 12 17.75 -16.09 21.25
N ILE A 13 18.39 -16.62 20.19
CA ILE A 13 18.58 -15.88 18.93
C ILE A 13 17.23 -15.60 18.27
N ARG A 14 16.34 -16.59 18.22
CA ARG A 14 15.00 -16.45 17.65
C ARG A 14 14.11 -15.47 18.43
N THR A 15 14.31 -15.35 19.74
CA THR A 15 13.58 -14.40 20.59
C THR A 15 14.08 -12.97 20.37
N MET A 16 15.40 -12.77 20.28
CA MET A 16 16.01 -11.45 20.03
C MET A 16 15.65 -10.91 18.63
N GLU A 17 15.62 -11.76 17.59
CA GLU A 17 15.20 -11.38 16.25
C GLU A 17 13.70 -10.98 16.22
N LYS A 18 12.85 -11.70 16.94
CA LYS A 18 11.42 -11.40 17.05
C LYS A 18 11.16 -10.09 17.80
N GLU A 19 11.87 -9.82 18.87
CA GLU A 19 11.81 -8.55 19.61
C GLU A 19 12.25 -7.37 18.73
N SER A 20 13.23 -7.57 17.85
CA SER A 20 13.67 -6.54 16.89
C SER A 20 12.59 -6.22 15.84
N VAL A 21 11.86 -7.23 15.32
CA VAL A 21 10.75 -7.05 14.38
C VAL A 21 9.59 -6.28 15.02
N VAL A 22 9.18 -6.68 16.23
CA VAL A 22 8.12 -5.98 16.98
C VAL A 22 8.48 -4.52 17.21
N SER A 23 9.70 -4.25 17.68
CA SER A 23 10.18 -2.89 17.93
C SER A 23 10.22 -2.05 16.66
N LEU A 24 10.66 -2.62 15.52
CA LEU A 24 10.69 -1.96 14.24
C LEU A 24 9.27 -1.59 13.75
N ILE A 25 8.34 -2.54 13.76
CA ILE A 25 6.96 -2.31 13.32
C ILE A 25 6.27 -1.28 14.22
N HIS A 26 6.47 -1.38 15.53
CA HIS A 26 5.95 -0.38 16.46
C HIS A 26 6.49 1.02 16.14
N ALA A 27 7.80 1.17 15.92
CA ALA A 27 8.39 2.47 15.58
C ALA A 27 7.86 3.04 14.26
N LEU A 28 7.68 2.20 13.22
CA LEU A 28 7.04 2.60 11.95
C LEU A 28 5.61 3.08 12.18
N ALA A 29 4.83 2.33 12.95
CA ALA A 29 3.43 2.65 13.22
C ALA A 29 3.27 3.94 14.05
N VAL A 30 4.16 4.19 15.03
CA VAL A 30 4.18 5.45 15.79
C VAL A 30 4.47 6.64 14.88
N ARG A 31 5.48 6.56 14.00
CA ARG A 31 5.78 7.63 13.04
C ARG A 31 4.60 7.91 12.10
N ALA A 32 3.99 6.85 11.53
CA ALA A 32 2.80 6.99 10.70
C ALA A 32 1.64 7.64 11.47
N ARG A 33 1.41 7.25 12.73
CA ARG A 33 0.37 7.84 13.59
C ARG A 33 0.61 9.33 13.83
N MET A 34 1.83 9.74 14.11
CA MET A 34 2.18 11.15 14.28
C MET A 34 1.95 11.94 12.97
N ALA A 35 2.40 11.39 11.84
CA ALA A 35 2.21 12.01 10.53
C ALA A 35 0.73 12.11 10.14
N SER A 36 -0.12 11.14 10.50
CA SER A 36 -1.56 11.18 10.21
C SER A 36 -2.25 12.39 10.85
N ALA A 37 -1.80 12.80 12.03
CA ALA A 37 -2.31 13.99 12.70
C ALA A 37 -1.94 15.30 11.97
N ALA A 38 -0.84 15.33 11.24
CA ALA A 38 -0.48 16.47 10.38
C ALA A 38 -1.28 16.43 9.06
N LEU A 39 -1.44 15.26 8.44
CA LEU A 39 -2.17 15.09 7.18
C LEU A 39 -3.63 15.54 7.26
N VAL A 40 -4.30 15.30 8.38
CA VAL A 40 -5.71 15.66 8.55
C VAL A 40 -5.96 17.18 8.54
N ARG A 41 -4.91 17.97 8.78
CA ARG A 41 -4.96 19.43 8.80
C ARG A 41 -4.69 20.06 7.43
N LEU A 42 -4.19 19.29 6.48
CA LEU A 42 -3.87 19.78 5.14
C LEU A 42 -5.14 20.09 4.37
N THR A 43 -5.11 21.23 3.69
CA THR A 43 -6.10 21.59 2.68
C THR A 43 -6.00 20.68 1.46
N SER A 44 -7.02 20.67 0.62
CA SER A 44 -6.99 19.94 -0.67
C SER A 44 -5.83 20.39 -1.54
N ASP A 45 -5.52 21.68 -1.60
CA ASP A 45 -4.44 22.24 -2.42
C ASP A 45 -3.07 21.79 -1.90
N GLU A 46 -2.85 21.79 -0.59
CA GLU A 46 -1.60 21.28 -0.01
C GLU A 46 -1.38 19.80 -0.29
N LYS A 47 -2.45 18.97 -0.22
CA LYS A 47 -2.39 17.57 -0.62
C LYS A 47 -2.09 17.40 -2.10
N ASN A 48 -2.68 18.26 -2.97
CA ASN A 48 -2.42 18.23 -4.41
C ASN A 48 -0.96 18.58 -4.70
N VAL A 49 -0.42 19.61 -4.06
CA VAL A 49 1.00 19.99 -4.16
C VAL A 49 1.90 18.84 -3.70
N ALA A 50 1.58 18.18 -2.58
CA ALA A 50 2.32 17.02 -2.09
C ALA A 50 2.37 15.88 -3.12
N LEU A 51 1.24 15.55 -3.73
CA LEU A 51 1.15 14.52 -4.77
C LEU A 51 1.95 14.89 -6.03
N LEU A 52 1.91 16.16 -6.45
CA LEU A 52 2.69 16.62 -7.60
C LEU A 52 4.20 16.54 -7.31
N LYS A 53 4.65 16.88 -6.10
CA LYS A 53 6.04 16.71 -5.67
C LYS A 53 6.47 15.24 -5.65
N VAL A 54 5.58 14.33 -5.25
CA VAL A 54 5.81 12.88 -5.35
C VAL A 54 5.98 12.46 -6.81
N ALA A 55 5.13 12.94 -7.73
CA ALA A 55 5.24 12.63 -9.15
C ALA A 55 6.58 13.12 -9.74
N ASP A 56 6.99 14.34 -9.40
CA ASP A 56 8.26 14.93 -9.84
C ASP A 56 9.48 14.14 -9.29
N ALA A 57 9.45 13.74 -8.02
CA ALA A 57 10.49 12.93 -7.41
C ALA A 57 10.59 11.53 -8.04
N LEU A 58 9.46 10.89 -8.35
CA LEU A 58 9.44 9.61 -9.08
C LEU A 58 10.12 9.74 -10.45
N GLU A 59 9.84 10.81 -11.21
CA GLU A 59 10.52 11.07 -12.48
C GLU A 59 12.01 11.31 -12.30
N ALA A 60 12.42 12.09 -11.30
CA ALA A 60 13.83 12.33 -11.00
C ALA A 60 14.60 11.05 -10.66
N HIS A 61 13.94 10.09 -9.99
CA HIS A 61 14.52 8.80 -9.60
C HIS A 61 14.28 7.67 -10.62
N ARG A 62 13.73 7.96 -11.81
CA ARG A 62 13.38 6.96 -12.84
C ARG A 62 14.50 5.94 -13.09
N ALA A 63 15.74 6.39 -13.28
CA ALA A 63 16.86 5.51 -13.57
C ALA A 63 17.19 4.56 -12.42
N ALA A 64 17.15 5.05 -11.18
CA ALA A 64 17.39 4.23 -9.99
C ALA A 64 16.29 3.18 -9.78
N ILE A 65 15.03 3.58 -9.96
CA ILE A 65 13.87 2.69 -9.87
C ILE A 65 13.93 1.62 -10.97
N ALA A 66 14.26 1.99 -12.21
CA ALA A 66 14.40 1.05 -13.32
C ALA A 66 15.52 0.03 -13.07
N SER A 67 16.67 0.47 -12.53
CA SER A 67 17.78 -0.41 -12.16
C SER A 67 17.39 -1.39 -11.05
N ALA A 68 16.71 -0.92 -10.01
CA ALA A 68 16.20 -1.76 -8.93
C ALA A 68 15.20 -2.80 -9.46
N ASN A 69 14.29 -2.38 -10.35
CA ASN A 69 13.31 -3.28 -10.97
C ASN A 69 13.98 -4.33 -11.86
N ALA A 70 14.96 -3.96 -12.66
CA ALA A 70 15.72 -4.90 -13.48
C ALA A 70 16.40 -5.97 -12.61
N SER A 71 16.95 -5.61 -11.45
CA SER A 71 17.55 -6.53 -10.49
C SER A 71 16.52 -7.49 -9.89
N ASP A 72 15.34 -6.99 -9.48
CA ASP A 72 14.25 -7.83 -8.97
C ASP A 72 13.75 -8.81 -10.04
N VAL A 73 13.55 -8.34 -11.29
CA VAL A 73 13.10 -9.16 -12.42
C VAL A 73 14.13 -10.26 -12.75
N ALA A 74 15.43 -9.92 -12.77
CA ALA A 74 16.49 -10.90 -13.01
C ALA A 74 16.51 -11.98 -11.93
N ARG A 75 16.39 -11.59 -10.66
CA ARG A 75 16.31 -12.52 -9.52
C ARG A 75 15.08 -13.42 -9.59
N ALA A 76 13.92 -12.87 -9.94
CA ALA A 76 12.67 -13.61 -10.10
C ALA A 76 12.75 -14.63 -11.22
N LYS A 77 13.34 -14.28 -12.37
CA LYS A 77 13.58 -15.20 -13.49
C LYS A 77 14.54 -16.33 -13.10
N ALA A 78 15.64 -16.00 -12.42
CA ALA A 78 16.61 -16.98 -11.94
C ALA A 78 16.00 -17.95 -10.91
N ALA A 79 15.05 -17.49 -10.13
CA ALA A 79 14.29 -18.31 -9.17
C ALA A 79 13.15 -19.13 -9.82
N GLY A 80 12.97 -19.09 -11.14
CA GLY A 80 11.96 -19.86 -11.86
C GLY A 80 10.53 -19.36 -11.65
N LEU A 81 10.34 -18.06 -11.37
CA LEU A 81 9.01 -17.48 -11.20
C LEU A 81 8.21 -17.58 -12.51
N ALA A 82 6.91 -17.91 -12.42
CA ALA A 82 6.04 -18.03 -13.60
C ALA A 82 6.03 -16.72 -14.41
N SER A 83 6.00 -16.82 -15.75
CA SER A 83 6.09 -15.69 -16.68
C SER A 83 5.06 -14.60 -16.40
N ALA A 84 3.82 -14.96 -16.06
CA ALA A 84 2.77 -14.03 -15.70
C ALA A 84 3.08 -13.22 -14.43
N LEU A 85 3.83 -13.79 -13.46
CA LEU A 85 4.27 -13.08 -12.26
C LEU A 85 5.46 -12.18 -12.55
N VAL A 86 6.38 -12.64 -13.43
CA VAL A 86 7.50 -11.81 -13.91
C VAL A 86 6.99 -10.61 -14.71
N ASP A 87 5.98 -10.81 -15.57
CA ASP A 87 5.34 -9.69 -16.28
C ASP A 87 4.72 -8.66 -15.32
N ARG A 88 3.99 -9.12 -14.30
CA ARG A 88 3.41 -8.24 -13.27
C ARG A 88 4.44 -7.48 -12.46
N LEU A 89 5.62 -8.06 -12.24
CA LEU A 89 6.74 -7.45 -11.54
C LEU A 89 7.44 -6.41 -12.40
N THR A 90 7.46 -6.60 -13.74
CA THR A 90 8.22 -5.77 -14.66
C THR A 90 7.61 -4.38 -14.81
N LEU A 91 8.37 -3.36 -14.47
CA LEU A 91 8.01 -1.95 -14.62
C LEU A 91 8.62 -1.43 -15.92
N THR A 92 7.90 -1.58 -17.03
CA THR A 92 8.31 -1.02 -18.33
C THR A 92 8.22 0.51 -18.32
N ASP A 93 8.86 1.19 -19.28
CA ASP A 93 8.77 2.65 -19.39
C ASP A 93 7.33 3.14 -19.50
N ALA A 94 6.48 2.43 -20.25
CA ALA A 94 5.06 2.74 -20.38
C ALA A 94 4.31 2.57 -19.05
N ARG A 95 4.60 1.47 -18.30
CA ARG A 95 4.00 1.25 -16.97
C ARG A 95 4.49 2.26 -15.96
N PHE A 96 5.77 2.65 -16.02
CA PHE A 96 6.30 3.70 -15.17
C PHE A 96 5.63 5.05 -15.44
N ALA A 97 5.54 5.46 -16.72
CA ALA A 97 4.86 6.70 -17.10
C ALA A 97 3.38 6.70 -16.67
N ALA A 98 2.66 5.57 -16.85
CA ALA A 98 1.28 5.43 -16.41
C ALA A 98 1.15 5.51 -14.88
N MET A 99 2.10 4.96 -14.12
CA MET A 99 2.14 5.05 -12.65
C MET A 99 2.31 6.51 -12.19
N VAL A 100 3.22 7.26 -12.77
CA VAL A 100 3.43 8.68 -12.44
C VAL A 100 2.21 9.53 -12.83
N GLU A 101 1.64 9.29 -14.03
CA GLU A 101 0.40 9.98 -14.44
C GLU A 101 -0.79 9.61 -13.54
N GLY A 102 -0.81 8.39 -13.00
CA GLY A 102 -1.76 7.97 -11.96
C GLY A 102 -1.70 8.88 -10.74
N VAL A 103 -0.51 9.22 -10.24
CA VAL A 103 -0.33 10.16 -9.12
C VAL A 103 -0.87 11.55 -9.47
N ARG A 104 -0.54 12.06 -10.67
CA ARG A 104 -1.04 13.35 -11.15
C ARG A 104 -2.56 13.35 -11.30
N THR A 105 -3.13 12.23 -11.73
CA THR A 105 -4.59 12.05 -11.82
C THR A 105 -5.24 12.09 -10.45
N VAL A 106 -4.67 11.38 -9.45
CA VAL A 106 -5.16 11.42 -8.06
C VAL A 106 -5.10 12.84 -7.49
N ALA A 107 -4.04 13.61 -7.81
CA ALA A 107 -3.95 15.02 -7.41
C ALA A 107 -5.12 15.86 -7.92
N ARG A 108 -5.63 15.59 -9.14
CA ARG A 108 -6.75 16.30 -9.75
C ARG A 108 -8.15 15.86 -9.26
N LEU A 109 -8.26 14.71 -8.59
CA LEU A 109 -9.53 14.24 -8.05
C LEU A 109 -10.05 15.19 -6.97
N ALA A 110 -11.37 15.23 -6.81
CA ALA A 110 -12.00 15.90 -5.68
C ALA A 110 -11.55 15.27 -4.35
N ASP A 111 -11.28 16.09 -3.36
CA ASP A 111 -10.96 15.62 -2.01
C ASP A 111 -12.25 15.20 -1.30
N PRO A 112 -12.39 13.94 -0.88
CA PRO A 112 -13.60 13.50 -0.20
C PRO A 112 -13.65 13.89 1.28
N VAL A 113 -12.54 14.37 1.85
CA VAL A 113 -12.47 14.72 3.29
C VAL A 113 -13.26 15.98 3.56
N GLY A 114 -14.13 15.93 4.57
CA GLY A 114 -15.00 17.05 4.92
C GLY A 114 -16.32 17.08 4.15
N GLU A 115 -16.52 16.22 3.15
CA GLU A 115 -17.80 16.12 2.41
C GLU A 115 -18.95 15.75 3.37
N THR A 116 -20.00 16.58 3.39
CA THR A 116 -21.22 16.28 4.13
C THR A 116 -22.15 15.40 3.30
N LEU A 117 -22.30 14.13 3.69
CA LEU A 117 -23.15 13.17 2.98
C LEU A 117 -24.63 13.45 3.16
N TRP A 118 -25.02 13.91 4.35
CA TRP A 118 -26.38 14.36 4.66
C TRP A 118 -26.43 15.19 5.94
N THR A 119 -27.46 16.01 6.05
CA THR A 119 -27.82 16.80 7.24
C THR A 119 -29.26 16.48 7.61
N ARG A 120 -29.56 16.34 8.90
CA ARG A 120 -30.91 16.10 9.44
C ARG A 120 -31.12 16.95 10.68
N GLU A 121 -32.25 17.66 10.71
CA GLU A 121 -32.74 18.31 11.90
C GLU A 121 -33.66 17.39 12.69
N ARG A 122 -33.55 17.42 13.99
CA ARG A 122 -34.40 16.62 14.90
C ARG A 122 -35.44 17.55 15.52
N PRO A 123 -36.62 17.01 15.95
CA PRO A 123 -37.66 17.82 16.65
C PRO A 123 -37.15 18.54 17.89
N SER A 124 -36.06 18.03 18.50
CA SER A 124 -35.36 18.66 19.63
C SER A 124 -34.52 19.89 19.28
N GLY A 125 -34.47 20.31 18.01
CA GLY A 125 -33.63 21.42 17.53
C GLY A 125 -32.15 21.03 17.25
N ILE A 126 -31.77 19.77 17.45
CA ILE A 126 -30.40 19.29 17.16
C ILE A 126 -30.23 19.04 15.67
N THR A 127 -29.16 19.60 15.09
CA THR A 127 -28.74 19.31 13.71
C THR A 127 -27.65 18.23 13.71
N ILE A 128 -27.90 17.12 13.02
CA ILE A 128 -26.97 16.00 12.83
C ILE A 128 -26.42 16.04 11.42
N ARG A 129 -25.10 16.04 11.26
CA ARG A 129 -24.41 15.92 9.96
C ARG A 129 -23.55 14.67 9.91
N LYS A 130 -23.62 13.94 8.78
CA LYS A 130 -22.68 12.84 8.49
C LYS A 130 -21.60 13.37 7.55
N VAL A 131 -20.37 13.39 8.03
CA VAL A 131 -19.22 13.95 7.32
C VAL A 131 -18.18 12.86 7.08
N ARG A 132 -17.51 12.87 5.91
CA ARG A 132 -16.38 11.99 5.62
C ARG A 132 -15.13 12.45 6.37
N VAL A 133 -14.43 11.52 7.00
CA VAL A 133 -13.17 11.77 7.70
C VAL A 133 -12.15 10.71 7.29
N PRO A 134 -10.82 10.98 7.38
CA PRO A 134 -9.79 9.97 7.20
C PRO A 134 -9.92 8.83 8.21
N PHE A 135 -9.40 7.65 7.86
CA PHE A 135 -9.23 6.54 8.81
C PHE A 135 -8.14 6.86 9.85
N GLY A 136 -7.06 7.49 9.39
CA GLY A 136 -5.85 7.76 10.15
C GLY A 136 -4.64 7.05 9.57
N VAL A 137 -4.32 5.83 10.03
CA VAL A 137 -3.20 5.01 9.52
C VAL A 137 -3.75 3.77 8.83
N VAL A 138 -3.40 3.60 7.57
CA VAL A 138 -3.77 2.45 6.74
C VAL A 138 -2.56 1.55 6.56
N ALA A 139 -2.67 0.27 6.90
CA ALA A 139 -1.65 -0.72 6.59
C ALA A 139 -2.02 -1.49 5.32
N VAL A 140 -1.15 -1.53 4.31
CA VAL A 140 -1.40 -2.27 3.07
C VAL A 140 -0.31 -3.31 2.84
N VAL A 141 -0.73 -4.56 2.75
CA VAL A 141 0.15 -5.69 2.44
C VAL A 141 -0.19 -6.19 1.04
N PHE A 142 0.80 -6.15 0.14
CA PHE A 142 0.58 -6.46 -1.28
C PHE A 142 1.66 -7.37 -1.86
N GLU A 143 1.35 -8.00 -3.00
CA GLU A 143 2.21 -8.95 -3.71
C GLU A 143 2.64 -8.37 -5.06
N SER A 144 3.79 -8.76 -5.54
CA SER A 144 4.36 -8.75 -6.91
C SER A 144 4.02 -7.58 -7.88
N ARG A 145 3.49 -6.45 -7.43
CA ARG A 145 3.13 -5.31 -8.31
C ARG A 145 3.69 -4.01 -7.76
N PRO A 146 4.82 -3.51 -8.28
CA PRO A 146 5.45 -2.29 -7.78
C PRO A 146 4.56 -1.04 -7.83
N ASN A 147 3.73 -0.90 -8.88
CA ASN A 147 2.80 0.24 -9.00
C ASN A 147 1.83 0.36 -7.82
N VAL A 148 1.44 -0.76 -7.18
CA VAL A 148 0.56 -0.75 -6.01
C VAL A 148 1.12 0.09 -4.87
N PHE A 149 2.45 0.14 -4.73
CA PHE A 149 3.13 1.00 -3.74
C PHE A 149 2.73 2.46 -3.94
N VAL A 150 2.94 2.97 -5.16
CA VAL A 150 2.71 4.39 -5.49
C VAL A 150 1.22 4.72 -5.53
N ASP A 151 0.40 3.88 -6.17
CA ASP A 151 -1.04 4.07 -6.26
C ASP A 151 -1.68 4.17 -4.87
N THR A 152 -1.27 3.26 -3.97
CA THR A 152 -1.81 3.24 -2.60
C THR A 152 -1.33 4.43 -1.78
N ALA A 153 -0.05 4.81 -1.90
CA ALA A 153 0.49 6.00 -1.24
C ALA A 153 -0.27 7.25 -1.69
N ALA A 154 -0.46 7.43 -3.01
CA ALA A 154 -1.17 8.58 -3.55
C ALA A 154 -2.62 8.68 -3.06
N LEU A 155 -3.37 7.57 -3.09
CA LEU A 155 -4.76 7.53 -2.62
C LEU A 155 -4.87 7.80 -1.12
N CYS A 156 -3.97 7.24 -0.31
CA CYS A 156 -3.95 7.49 1.13
C CYS A 156 -3.65 8.96 1.44
N LEU A 157 -2.63 9.54 0.82
CA LEU A 157 -2.27 10.95 0.97
C LEU A 157 -3.42 11.88 0.57
N LYS A 158 -4.05 11.63 -0.60
CA LYS A 158 -5.20 12.42 -1.07
C LYS A 158 -6.35 12.41 -0.08
N THR A 159 -6.59 11.29 0.57
CA THR A 159 -7.67 11.12 1.54
C THR A 159 -7.25 11.40 2.99
N GLY A 160 -6.08 12.03 3.20
CA GLY A 160 -5.59 12.46 4.51
C GLY A 160 -5.16 11.32 5.44
N ASN A 161 -4.81 10.17 4.89
CA ASN A 161 -4.35 9.01 5.66
C ASN A 161 -2.84 8.83 5.54
N ALA A 162 -2.17 8.52 6.63
CA ALA A 162 -0.84 7.94 6.58
C ALA A 162 -0.94 6.45 6.18
N VAL A 163 0.12 5.92 5.55
CA VAL A 163 0.13 4.55 5.06
C VAL A 163 1.41 3.82 5.43
N ILE A 164 1.27 2.55 5.82
CA ILE A 164 2.38 1.63 6.03
C ILE A 164 2.28 0.54 4.97
N LEU A 165 3.29 0.44 4.12
CA LEU A 165 3.34 -0.41 2.95
C LEU A 165 4.29 -1.58 3.15
N ARG A 166 3.78 -2.80 2.96
CA ARG A 166 4.58 -4.04 2.96
C ARG A 166 4.38 -4.78 1.65
N GLY A 167 5.36 -4.72 0.77
CA GLY A 167 5.38 -5.41 -0.52
C GLY A 167 5.89 -6.86 -0.45
N GLY A 168 5.66 -7.63 -1.49
CA GLY A 168 6.23 -8.98 -1.65
C GLY A 168 7.76 -8.94 -1.82
N LYS A 169 8.40 -10.05 -1.48
CA LYS A 169 9.87 -10.21 -1.58
C LYS A 169 10.40 -10.08 -3.00
N GLU A 170 9.56 -10.36 -3.98
CA GLU A 170 9.90 -10.33 -5.41
C GLU A 170 10.19 -8.92 -5.91
N ALA A 171 9.53 -7.90 -5.32
CA ALA A 171 9.63 -6.49 -5.70
C ALA A 171 10.37 -5.65 -4.62
N PHE A 172 11.21 -6.27 -3.80
CA PHE A 172 11.74 -5.64 -2.59
C PHE A 172 12.61 -4.43 -2.90
N GLU A 173 13.58 -4.56 -3.81
CA GLU A 173 14.48 -3.44 -4.17
C GLU A 173 13.72 -2.35 -4.94
N THR A 174 12.78 -2.73 -5.79
CA THR A 174 11.91 -1.78 -6.48
C THR A 174 11.08 -0.97 -5.49
N ASN A 175 10.45 -1.63 -4.52
CA ASN A 175 9.63 -0.96 -3.50
C ASN A 175 10.48 -0.05 -2.61
N ARG A 176 11.74 -0.44 -2.29
CA ARG A 176 12.68 0.39 -1.54
C ARG A 176 13.02 1.67 -2.31
N ALA A 177 13.31 1.54 -3.62
CA ALA A 177 13.60 2.70 -4.48
C ALA A 177 12.38 3.62 -4.62
N LEU A 178 11.16 3.06 -4.80
CA LEU A 178 9.93 3.82 -4.83
C LEU A 178 9.66 4.53 -3.51
N ALA A 179 9.89 3.86 -2.38
CA ALA A 179 9.73 4.45 -1.05
C ALA A 179 10.66 5.65 -0.85
N ALA A 180 11.92 5.53 -1.27
CA ALA A 180 12.89 6.63 -1.19
C ALA A 180 12.43 7.84 -2.01
N ALA A 181 12.00 7.63 -3.27
CA ALA A 181 11.52 8.71 -4.13
C ALA A 181 10.26 9.38 -3.58
N VAL A 182 9.27 8.60 -3.14
CA VAL A 182 8.02 9.13 -2.56
C VAL A 182 8.31 9.95 -1.30
N ARG A 183 9.16 9.44 -0.40
CA ARG A 183 9.52 10.13 0.84
C ARG A 183 10.31 11.41 0.58
N GLU A 184 11.21 11.42 -0.41
CA GLU A 184 11.94 12.63 -0.82
C GLU A 184 10.97 13.71 -1.33
N GLY A 185 10.03 13.34 -2.21
CA GLY A 185 9.01 14.27 -2.69
C GLY A 185 8.19 14.90 -1.55
N LEU A 186 7.84 14.10 -0.54
CA LEU A 186 7.10 14.56 0.65
C LEU A 186 7.96 15.37 1.61
N GLY A 187 9.25 15.04 1.77
CA GLY A 187 10.17 15.72 2.68
C GLY A 187 10.38 17.19 2.33
N SER A 188 10.18 17.57 1.06
CA SER A 188 10.21 18.96 0.62
C SER A 188 9.08 19.83 1.24
N LEU A 189 8.12 19.23 1.91
CA LEU A 189 6.93 19.87 2.49
C LEU A 189 6.91 19.82 4.04
N GLY A 190 8.07 19.73 4.67
CA GLY A 190 8.19 19.92 6.13
C GLY A 190 7.66 18.77 6.98
N GLY A 191 8.16 17.55 6.80
CA GLY A 191 7.90 16.42 7.71
C GLY A 191 6.79 15.48 7.26
N LEU A 192 6.29 15.62 6.03
CA LEU A 192 5.28 14.71 5.48
C LEU A 192 5.87 13.36 5.01
N GLU A 193 7.19 13.21 4.97
CA GLU A 193 7.87 11.96 4.59
C GLU A 193 7.49 10.78 5.49
N GLU A 194 7.14 11.06 6.73
CA GLU A 194 6.71 10.02 7.69
C GLU A 194 5.27 9.55 7.45
N ALA A 195 4.51 10.20 6.57
CA ALA A 195 3.17 9.76 6.19
C ALA A 195 3.18 8.50 5.32
N VAL A 196 4.31 8.18 4.66
CA VAL A 196 4.48 6.96 3.88
C VAL A 196 5.63 6.15 4.48
N GLN A 197 5.27 5.05 5.14
CA GLN A 197 6.22 4.12 5.74
C GLN A 197 6.36 2.87 4.86
N PHE A 198 7.58 2.39 4.73
CA PHE A 198 7.88 1.11 4.08
C PHE A 198 8.42 0.12 5.09
N VAL A 199 7.87 -1.10 5.11
CA VAL A 199 8.39 -2.20 5.94
C VAL A 199 9.57 -2.83 5.22
N ASP A 200 10.77 -2.33 5.53
CA ASP A 200 12.05 -2.69 4.89
C ASP A 200 12.65 -3.98 5.49
N ILE A 201 11.81 -5.00 5.70
CA ILE A 201 12.20 -6.34 6.10
C ILE A 201 11.33 -7.40 5.42
N LEU A 202 11.93 -8.57 5.16
CA LEU A 202 11.26 -9.67 4.48
C LEU A 202 10.54 -10.64 5.43
N ASP A 203 10.75 -10.52 6.73
CA ASP A 203 10.15 -11.41 7.71
C ASP A 203 8.62 -11.33 7.68
N HIS A 204 7.98 -12.49 7.62
CA HIS A 204 6.53 -12.61 7.67
C HIS A 204 5.94 -12.20 9.02
N ALA A 205 6.72 -12.27 10.12
CA ALA A 205 6.30 -11.79 11.43
C ALA A 205 5.91 -10.30 11.39
N ALA A 206 6.55 -9.50 10.52
CA ALA A 206 6.21 -8.09 10.34
C ALA A 206 4.75 -7.88 9.92
N VAL A 207 4.19 -8.75 9.09
CA VAL A 207 2.77 -8.67 8.69
C VAL A 207 1.86 -8.92 9.89
N THR A 208 2.19 -9.93 10.69
CA THR A 208 1.43 -10.26 11.91
C THR A 208 1.44 -9.11 12.90
N GLU A 209 2.62 -8.54 13.18
CA GLU A 209 2.75 -7.42 14.11
C GLU A 209 2.03 -6.16 13.59
N LEU A 210 2.09 -5.90 12.29
CA LEU A 210 1.42 -4.76 11.67
C LEU A 210 -0.11 -4.83 11.83
N VAL A 211 -0.73 -6.00 11.59
CA VAL A 211 -2.19 -6.16 11.73
C VAL A 211 -2.66 -6.31 13.19
N ARG A 212 -1.72 -6.37 14.14
CA ARG A 212 -1.99 -6.40 15.58
C ARG A 212 -1.71 -5.06 16.27
N ALA A 213 -1.23 -4.06 15.55
CA ALA A 213 -0.84 -2.75 16.08
C ALA A 213 -2.07 -1.87 16.44
N VAL A 214 -2.88 -2.35 17.38
CA VAL A 214 -4.09 -1.66 17.88
C VAL A 214 -3.73 -0.28 18.45
N GLY A 215 -4.53 0.73 18.08
CA GLY A 215 -4.30 2.13 18.48
C GLY A 215 -3.27 2.87 17.60
N LEU A 216 -2.46 2.15 16.83
CA LEU A 216 -1.47 2.72 15.90
C LEU A 216 -1.87 2.55 14.43
N VAL A 217 -2.55 1.45 14.09
CA VAL A 217 -3.11 1.17 12.77
C VAL A 217 -4.63 1.14 12.90
N ASP A 218 -5.34 1.82 12.00
CA ASP A 218 -6.82 1.93 12.04
C ASP A 218 -7.49 0.89 11.13
N VAL A 219 -6.83 0.53 10.03
CA VAL A 219 -7.34 -0.46 9.08
C VAL A 219 -6.21 -1.13 8.32
N ALA A 220 -6.35 -2.42 8.04
CA ALA A 220 -5.44 -3.18 7.20
C ALA A 220 -6.14 -3.62 5.90
N ILE A 221 -5.40 -3.56 4.78
CA ILE A 221 -5.90 -3.90 3.44
C ILE A 221 -4.96 -4.92 2.78
N PRO A 222 -5.34 -6.20 2.71
CA PRO A 222 -4.61 -7.19 1.92
C PRO A 222 -4.86 -7.01 0.42
N ARG A 223 -3.79 -7.04 -0.38
CA ARG A 223 -3.83 -6.97 -1.85
C ARG A 223 -3.00 -8.11 -2.46
N GLY A 224 -3.52 -9.32 -2.41
CA GLY A 224 -2.84 -10.52 -2.86
C GLY A 224 -3.75 -11.73 -2.95
N GLY A 225 -3.16 -12.92 -2.99
CA GLY A 225 -3.89 -14.18 -3.07
C GLY A 225 -4.68 -14.49 -1.79
N GLU A 226 -5.62 -15.43 -1.92
CA GLU A 226 -6.51 -15.84 -0.82
C GLU A 226 -5.75 -16.27 0.44
N ARG A 227 -4.57 -16.90 0.27
CA ARG A 227 -3.73 -17.33 1.39
C ARG A 227 -3.25 -16.14 2.24
N LEU A 228 -2.81 -15.07 1.61
CA LEU A 228 -2.41 -13.84 2.31
C LEU A 228 -3.61 -13.23 3.06
N ILE A 229 -4.75 -13.13 2.38
CA ILE A 229 -5.96 -12.54 2.95
C ILE A 229 -6.41 -13.31 4.19
N ARG A 230 -6.46 -14.66 4.11
CA ARG A 230 -6.83 -15.51 5.24
C ARG A 230 -5.86 -15.35 6.41
N ALA A 231 -4.56 -15.46 6.16
CA ALA A 231 -3.54 -15.31 7.19
C ALA A 231 -3.61 -13.96 7.91
N MET A 232 -3.83 -12.86 7.15
CA MET A 232 -4.02 -11.56 7.75
C MET A 232 -5.29 -11.46 8.59
N CYS A 233 -6.42 -11.99 8.09
CA CYS A 233 -7.68 -11.97 8.82
C CYS A 233 -7.64 -12.79 10.12
N GLU A 234 -6.94 -13.93 10.11
CA GLU A 234 -6.76 -14.78 11.30
C GLU A 234 -5.86 -14.15 12.37
N ALA A 235 -4.85 -13.40 11.93
CA ALA A 235 -3.90 -12.75 12.85
C ALA A 235 -4.36 -11.38 13.35
N ALA A 236 -5.27 -10.71 12.62
CA ALA A 236 -5.58 -9.31 12.84
C ALA A 236 -6.35 -9.02 14.12
N LEU A 237 -5.93 -7.98 14.82
CA LEU A 237 -6.66 -7.32 15.90
C LEU A 237 -7.22 -5.95 15.45
N VAL A 238 -6.79 -5.44 14.28
CA VAL A 238 -7.33 -4.24 13.66
C VAL A 238 -8.35 -4.62 12.58
N PRO A 239 -9.28 -3.73 12.21
CA PRO A 239 -10.21 -3.97 11.10
C PRO A 239 -9.50 -4.31 9.79
N VAL A 240 -9.98 -5.32 9.05
CA VAL A 240 -9.43 -5.72 7.75
C VAL A 240 -10.46 -5.50 6.65
N LEU A 241 -10.12 -4.65 5.67
CA LEU A 241 -10.91 -4.50 4.44
C LEU A 241 -10.46 -5.56 3.43
N LYS A 242 -11.19 -6.66 3.37
CA LYS A 242 -10.86 -7.85 2.58
C LYS A 242 -11.80 -8.04 1.40
N HIS A 243 -11.24 -8.65 0.35
CA HIS A 243 -12.01 -9.28 -0.73
C HIS A 243 -11.33 -10.61 -1.09
N TYR A 244 -12.08 -11.67 -1.29
CA TYR A 244 -11.49 -12.98 -1.59
C TYR A 244 -11.36 -13.24 -3.08
N LYS A 245 -12.44 -13.09 -3.84
CA LYS A 245 -12.49 -13.34 -5.28
C LYS A 245 -13.26 -12.22 -5.97
N GLY A 246 -12.74 -11.76 -7.10
CA GLY A 246 -13.51 -10.95 -8.05
C GLY A 246 -14.32 -11.88 -8.93
N VAL A 247 -15.64 -11.77 -8.85
CA VAL A 247 -16.53 -12.45 -9.80
C VAL A 247 -16.96 -11.43 -10.82
N CYS A 248 -16.35 -11.50 -12.01
CA CYS A 248 -16.63 -10.59 -13.09
C CYS A 248 -17.79 -11.13 -13.93
N HIS A 249 -18.85 -10.36 -14.04
CA HIS A 249 -20.02 -10.68 -14.84
C HIS A 249 -20.09 -9.81 -16.08
N ILE A 250 -20.47 -10.41 -17.21
CA ILE A 250 -20.86 -9.70 -18.42
C ILE A 250 -22.31 -10.07 -18.66
N TYR A 251 -23.18 -9.07 -18.63
CA TYR A 251 -24.58 -9.23 -18.98
C TYR A 251 -24.77 -8.77 -20.43
N VAL A 252 -25.37 -9.64 -21.22
CA VAL A 252 -25.73 -9.35 -22.62
C VAL A 252 -27.24 -9.29 -22.71
N ASP A 253 -27.76 -8.10 -22.96
CA ASP A 253 -29.20 -7.87 -23.12
C ASP A 253 -29.69 -8.42 -24.47
N ASP A 254 -31.01 -8.70 -24.61
CA ASP A 254 -31.64 -9.22 -25.82
C ASP A 254 -31.57 -8.24 -27.01
N LYS A 255 -31.38 -6.94 -26.72
CA LYS A 255 -31.23 -5.87 -27.71
C LYS A 255 -29.77 -5.45 -27.95
N ALA A 256 -28.81 -6.15 -27.33
CA ALA A 256 -27.41 -5.84 -27.54
C ALA A 256 -26.94 -6.20 -28.94
N ASP A 257 -25.93 -5.44 -29.44
CA ASP A 257 -25.17 -5.84 -30.62
C ASP A 257 -24.33 -7.09 -30.26
N LEU A 258 -24.72 -8.23 -30.84
CA LEU A 258 -24.07 -9.52 -30.53
C LEU A 258 -22.63 -9.59 -31.02
N ALA A 259 -22.24 -8.89 -32.09
CA ALA A 259 -20.86 -8.86 -32.58
C ALA A 259 -19.96 -8.10 -31.63
N MET A 260 -20.42 -6.94 -31.15
CA MET A 260 -19.73 -6.16 -30.12
C MET A 260 -19.66 -6.92 -28.77
N ALA A 261 -20.75 -7.55 -28.35
CA ALA A 261 -20.82 -8.33 -27.13
C ALA A 261 -19.84 -9.50 -27.16
N LEU A 262 -19.72 -10.20 -28.29
CA LEU A 262 -18.75 -11.28 -28.46
C LEU A 262 -17.31 -10.76 -28.38
N ALA A 263 -16.98 -9.65 -29.04
CA ALA A 263 -15.65 -9.06 -28.98
C ALA A 263 -15.26 -8.63 -27.55
N ILE A 264 -16.20 -8.06 -26.78
CA ILE A 264 -16.00 -7.70 -25.37
C ILE A 264 -15.80 -8.96 -24.52
N LEU A 265 -16.60 -10.01 -24.76
CA LEU A 265 -16.51 -11.27 -24.01
C LEU A 265 -15.18 -11.96 -24.24
N ASP A 266 -14.72 -12.04 -25.49
CA ASP A 266 -13.44 -12.62 -25.86
C ASP A 266 -12.29 -11.88 -25.17
N ASN A 267 -12.23 -10.57 -25.29
CA ASN A 267 -11.19 -9.74 -24.64
C ASN A 267 -11.20 -9.82 -23.10
N ALA A 268 -12.38 -9.98 -22.49
CA ALA A 268 -12.51 -9.96 -21.02
C ALA A 268 -12.29 -11.33 -20.36
N LYS A 269 -12.38 -12.44 -21.11
CA LYS A 269 -12.34 -13.81 -20.56
C LYS A 269 -11.21 -14.68 -21.11
N THR A 270 -10.52 -14.25 -22.17
CA THR A 270 -9.36 -14.91 -22.76
C THR A 270 -8.12 -14.03 -22.67
#